data_7b82e74fc8cb238d1eed9ce460c3fec1
#
_entry.id   7b82e74fc8cb238d1eed9ce460c3fec1
#
_cell.length_a   1.000
_cell.length_b   1.000
_cell.length_c   1.000
_cell.angle_alpha   90.00
_cell.angle_beta   90.00
_cell.angle_gamma   90.00
#
_symmetry.space_group_name_H-M   'P 1'
#
loop_
_entity.id
_entity.type
_entity.pdbx_description
1 polymer ?
#
loop_
_entity_poly.entity_id
_entity_poly.type
_entity_poly.pdbx_seq_one_letter_code
_entity_poly.pdbx_strand_id
1 'polypeptide(L)'
;MFWGDEWMNEPLLKIKSGDLKEAMMLPDHVPATQFFKEEMGGYTIGPYIREYYEGNHDGFHAQAIDIDDRIQLLMDVQRSVPVKIFPLTEGGVTKWYAPTDGLPKSLDTAHTQFIRTVLLMLADCAKAGNHAQTSGIIDKLHKYQLKNGGDSLPSPRQTAAERTYNS
;
A
#
# COMPACT_ATOMS: atom_id res chain seq x y z
N MET A 1 -3.46 -3.38 -11.84
CA MET A 1 -3.17 -2.13 -11.13
C MET A 1 -4.43 -1.77 -10.37
N PHE A 2 -4.39 -1.73 -9.02
CA PHE A 2 -5.60 -1.51 -8.21
C PHE A 2 -6.05 -0.05 -8.19
N TRP A 3 -5.10 0.86 -8.31
CA TRP A 3 -5.33 2.30 -8.35
C TRP A 3 -4.79 2.81 -9.67
N GLY A 4 -5.50 3.71 -10.34
CA GLY A 4 -5.04 4.28 -11.61
C GLY A 4 -3.76 5.10 -11.46
N ASP A 5 -3.11 5.41 -12.58
CA ASP A 5 -1.90 6.24 -12.59
C ASP A 5 -2.14 7.66 -12.04
N GLU A 6 -3.41 8.06 -11.95
CA GLU A 6 -3.87 9.32 -11.34
C GLU A 6 -3.30 9.53 -9.93
N TRP A 7 -3.14 8.45 -9.15
CA TRP A 7 -2.61 8.52 -7.79
C TRP A 7 -1.18 9.04 -7.71
N MET A 8 -0.38 8.74 -8.72
CA MET A 8 1.00 9.22 -8.80
C MET A 8 1.08 10.73 -9.09
N ASN A 9 0.00 11.32 -9.60
CA ASN A 9 -0.13 12.75 -9.87
C ASN A 9 -0.70 13.55 -8.70
N GLU A 10 -1.24 12.86 -7.69
CA GLU A 10 -1.76 13.54 -6.49
C GLU A 10 -0.61 13.95 -5.56
N PRO A 11 -0.66 15.13 -4.92
CA PRO A 11 0.41 15.64 -4.05
C PRO A 11 0.40 14.94 -2.67
N LEU A 12 0.60 13.62 -2.67
CA LEU A 12 0.53 12.77 -1.48
C LEU A 12 1.83 12.70 -0.69
N LEU A 13 2.97 13.03 -1.32
CA LEU A 13 4.26 12.96 -0.68
C LEU A 13 4.53 14.24 0.13
N LYS A 14 4.53 14.13 1.45
CA LYS A 14 4.95 15.22 2.33
C LYS A 14 6.48 15.30 2.35
N ILE A 15 7.04 16.43 1.95
CA ILE A 15 8.48 16.68 1.95
C ILE A 15 8.87 17.46 3.22
N LYS A 16 9.76 16.89 4.02
CA LYS A 16 10.30 17.55 5.21
C LYS A 16 11.22 18.71 4.79
N SER A 17 11.39 19.70 5.67
CA SER A 17 12.38 20.75 5.47
C SER A 17 13.79 20.16 5.45
N GLY A 18 14.65 20.67 4.57
CA GLY A 18 16.02 20.21 4.41
C GLY A 18 16.65 20.69 3.09
N ASP A 19 17.93 20.47 2.96
CA ASP A 19 18.76 21.02 1.88
C ASP A 19 18.30 20.56 0.47
N LEU A 20 17.88 19.31 0.34
CA LEU A 20 17.38 18.79 -0.95
C LEU A 20 16.05 19.46 -1.34
N LYS A 21 15.16 19.67 -0.37
CA LYS A 21 13.90 20.37 -0.63
C LYS A 21 14.15 21.79 -1.13
N GLU A 22 15.09 22.50 -0.50
CA GLU A 22 15.46 23.86 -0.89
C GLU A 22 16.12 23.90 -2.26
N ALA A 23 17.10 23.04 -2.49
CA ALA A 23 17.82 22.94 -3.78
C ALA A 23 16.91 22.61 -4.95
N MET A 24 15.92 21.74 -4.75
CA MET A 24 14.95 21.38 -5.78
C MET A 24 13.70 22.28 -5.77
N MET A 25 13.62 23.29 -4.89
CA MET A 25 12.48 24.20 -4.72
C MET A 25 11.14 23.45 -4.58
N LEU A 26 11.13 22.36 -3.77
CA LEU A 26 9.95 21.55 -3.60
C LEU A 26 8.96 22.16 -2.60
N PRO A 27 7.64 22.14 -2.89
CA PRO A 27 6.63 22.50 -1.91
C PRO A 27 6.52 21.42 -0.81
N ASP A 28 5.68 21.68 0.21
CA ASP A 28 5.49 20.74 1.34
C ASP A 28 4.86 19.41 0.93
N HIS A 29 4.04 19.44 -0.13
CA HIS A 29 3.41 18.24 -0.68
C HIS A 29 3.61 18.23 -2.19
N VAL A 30 4.05 17.10 -2.71
CA VAL A 30 4.33 16.90 -4.14
C VAL A 30 3.76 15.57 -4.63
N PRO A 31 3.41 15.48 -5.92
CA PRO A 31 3.10 14.20 -6.53
C PRO A 31 4.38 13.37 -6.75
N ALA A 32 4.25 12.05 -6.73
CA ALA A 32 5.39 11.17 -7.00
C ALA A 32 5.96 11.38 -8.41
N THR A 33 5.12 11.72 -9.39
CA THR A 33 5.55 12.05 -10.76
C THR A 33 6.51 13.22 -10.85
N GLN A 34 6.57 14.09 -9.82
CA GLN A 34 7.55 15.18 -9.76
C GLN A 34 9.01 14.69 -9.87
N PHE A 35 9.26 13.45 -9.42
CA PHE A 35 10.59 12.84 -9.40
C PHE A 35 10.90 11.99 -10.63
N PHE A 36 9.96 11.86 -11.57
CA PHE A 36 10.13 11.09 -12.81
C PHE A 36 10.01 12.02 -14.03
N LYS A 37 11.15 12.48 -14.53
CA LYS A 37 11.22 13.40 -15.69
C LYS A 37 12.14 12.81 -16.73
N GLU A 38 11.58 12.38 -17.87
CA GLU A 38 12.35 11.83 -18.99
C GLU A 38 13.44 12.78 -19.49
N GLU A 39 13.14 14.09 -19.54
CA GLU A 39 14.05 15.14 -19.95
C GLU A 39 15.29 15.28 -19.05
N MET A 40 15.19 14.82 -17.78
CA MET A 40 16.27 14.88 -16.78
C MET A 40 16.90 13.50 -16.51
N GLY A 41 16.76 12.54 -17.42
CA GLY A 41 17.32 11.21 -17.28
C GLY A 41 16.50 10.24 -16.43
N GLY A 42 15.20 10.49 -16.28
CA GLY A 42 14.27 9.59 -15.61
C GLY A 42 14.06 9.93 -14.13
N TYR A 43 14.65 9.17 -13.22
CA TYR A 43 14.47 9.35 -11.77
C TYR A 43 15.40 10.42 -11.22
N THR A 44 14.89 11.62 -10.94
CA THR A 44 15.67 12.84 -10.68
C THR A 44 16.52 12.79 -9.40
N ILE A 45 16.10 12.03 -8.39
CA ILE A 45 16.86 11.85 -7.14
C ILE A 45 17.74 10.59 -7.16
N GLY A 46 17.68 9.79 -8.23
CA GLY A 46 18.46 8.56 -8.38
C GLY A 46 19.97 8.71 -8.21
N PRO A 47 20.62 9.77 -8.76
CA PRO A 47 22.04 10.03 -8.53
C PRO A 47 22.38 10.20 -7.05
N TYR A 48 21.59 10.97 -6.28
CA TYR A 48 21.82 11.23 -4.87
C TYR A 48 21.65 9.98 -3.99
N ILE A 49 20.70 9.12 -4.36
CA ILE A 49 20.51 7.81 -3.72
C ILE A 49 21.75 6.94 -3.93
N ARG A 50 22.32 6.93 -5.14
CA ARG A 50 23.54 6.17 -5.43
C ARG A 50 24.72 6.70 -4.61
N GLU A 51 24.93 8.01 -4.57
CA GLU A 51 25.99 8.64 -3.80
C GLU A 51 25.87 8.34 -2.30
N TYR A 52 24.64 8.28 -1.78
CA TYR A 52 24.40 7.83 -0.40
C TYR A 52 24.92 6.42 -0.15
N TYR A 53 24.64 5.47 -1.01
CA TYR A 53 25.13 4.10 -0.89
C TYR A 53 26.64 3.95 -1.16
N GLU A 54 27.24 4.90 -1.86
CA GLU A 54 28.68 5.00 -2.07
C GLU A 54 29.43 5.63 -0.88
N GLY A 55 28.70 6.11 0.15
CA GLY A 55 29.26 6.58 1.41
C GLY A 55 29.02 8.06 1.73
N ASN A 56 28.25 8.78 0.91
CA ASN A 56 27.93 10.18 1.18
C ASN A 56 26.64 10.29 2.02
N HIS A 57 26.78 10.27 3.34
CA HIS A 57 25.67 10.25 4.29
C HIS A 57 25.31 11.63 4.87
N ASP A 58 25.52 12.71 4.14
CA ASP A 58 25.10 14.03 4.59
C ASP A 58 23.57 14.21 4.60
N GLY A 59 23.08 15.33 5.13
CA GLY A 59 21.66 15.61 5.27
C GLY A 59 20.90 15.67 3.94
N PHE A 60 21.57 16.12 2.87
CA PHE A 60 21.01 16.23 1.53
C PHE A 60 20.72 14.83 0.94
N HIS A 61 21.73 13.94 0.98
CA HIS A 61 21.60 12.58 0.46
C HIS A 61 20.68 11.70 1.32
N ALA A 62 20.73 11.87 2.65
CA ALA A 62 19.79 11.20 3.56
C ALA A 62 18.33 11.62 3.29
N GLN A 63 18.09 12.87 2.90
CA GLN A 63 16.77 13.33 2.50
C GLN A 63 16.31 12.70 1.17
N ALA A 64 17.21 12.45 0.24
CA ALA A 64 16.88 11.73 -1.00
C ALA A 64 16.39 10.30 -0.71
N ILE A 65 17.03 9.60 0.25
CA ILE A 65 16.58 8.29 0.73
C ILE A 65 15.19 8.38 1.38
N ASP A 66 14.94 9.36 2.30
CA ASP A 66 13.61 9.52 2.93
C ASP A 66 12.50 9.76 1.89
N ILE A 67 12.80 10.47 0.82
CA ILE A 67 11.86 10.70 -0.29
C ILE A 67 11.64 9.41 -1.10
N ASP A 68 12.71 8.69 -1.43
CA ASP A 68 12.63 7.42 -2.18
C ASP A 68 11.80 6.39 -1.41
N ASP A 69 12.05 6.20 -0.12
CA ASP A 69 11.28 5.29 0.74
C ASP A 69 9.79 5.60 0.70
N ARG A 70 9.42 6.88 0.69
CA ARG A 70 8.01 7.31 0.60
C ARG A 70 7.41 7.05 -0.78
N ILE A 71 8.18 7.26 -1.85
CA ILE A 71 7.75 6.93 -3.21
C ILE A 71 7.55 5.42 -3.34
N GLN A 72 8.48 4.60 -2.84
CA GLN A 72 8.34 3.15 -2.84
C GLN A 72 7.11 2.71 -2.04
N LEU A 73 6.89 3.28 -0.86
CA LEU A 73 5.69 2.99 -0.07
C LEU A 73 4.40 3.32 -0.85
N LEU A 74 4.35 4.49 -1.52
CA LEU A 74 3.20 4.89 -2.33
C LEU A 74 2.96 3.91 -3.48
N MET A 75 4.02 3.49 -4.17
CA MET A 75 3.95 2.48 -5.24
C MET A 75 3.50 1.11 -4.70
N ASP A 76 3.95 0.72 -3.52
CA ASP A 76 3.53 -0.53 -2.88
C ASP A 76 2.06 -0.48 -2.45
N VAL A 77 1.58 0.64 -1.92
CA VAL A 77 0.16 0.84 -1.62
C VAL A 77 -0.67 0.80 -2.89
N GLN A 78 -0.22 1.46 -3.97
CA GLN A 78 -0.88 1.41 -5.27
C GLN A 78 -1.04 -0.02 -5.79
N ARG A 79 -0.04 -0.87 -5.56
CA ARG A 79 -0.07 -2.30 -5.90
C ARG A 79 -0.78 -3.17 -4.86
N SER A 80 -1.26 -2.58 -3.77
CA SER A 80 -1.87 -3.28 -2.62
C SER A 80 -0.92 -4.28 -1.93
N VAL A 81 0.39 -4.13 -2.05
CA VAL A 81 1.39 -5.01 -1.43
C VAL A 81 1.25 -5.08 0.11
N PRO A 82 1.06 -3.95 0.85
CA PRO A 82 0.92 -3.99 2.30
C PRO A 82 -0.48 -4.47 2.76
N VAL A 83 -1.44 -4.65 1.85
CA VAL A 83 -2.82 -4.99 2.21
C VAL A 83 -2.97 -6.51 2.40
N LYS A 84 -2.32 -7.03 3.44
CA LYS A 84 -2.36 -8.46 3.81
C LYS A 84 -3.60 -8.75 4.64
N ILE A 85 -4.75 -8.88 4.00
CA ILE A 85 -6.06 -9.07 4.65
C ILE A 85 -6.72 -10.40 4.32
N PHE A 86 -6.06 -11.27 3.56
CA PHE A 86 -6.57 -12.57 3.15
C PHE A 86 -5.87 -13.69 3.94
N PRO A 87 -6.46 -14.16 5.05
CA PRO A 87 -5.86 -15.24 5.81
C PRO A 87 -6.11 -16.59 5.15
N LEU A 88 -5.14 -17.49 5.29
CA LEU A 88 -5.23 -18.89 4.91
C LEU A 88 -4.56 -19.73 5.97
N THR A 89 -5.30 -20.71 6.49
CA THR A 89 -4.80 -21.65 7.51
C THR A 89 -4.50 -22.99 6.86
N GLU A 90 -3.24 -23.41 6.87
CA GLU A 90 -2.77 -24.70 6.40
C GLU A 90 -1.91 -25.36 7.49
N GLY A 91 -2.20 -26.63 7.81
CA GLY A 91 -1.47 -27.37 8.84
C GLY A 91 -1.47 -26.70 10.24
N GLY A 92 -2.50 -25.95 10.58
CA GLY A 92 -2.62 -25.22 11.83
C GLY A 92 -1.86 -23.88 11.87
N VAL A 93 -1.22 -23.47 10.76
CA VAL A 93 -0.52 -22.19 10.64
C VAL A 93 -1.31 -21.26 9.74
N THR A 94 -1.64 -20.06 10.25
CA THR A 94 -2.32 -19.02 9.47
C THR A 94 -1.31 -18.04 8.90
N LYS A 95 -1.34 -17.85 7.58
CA LYS A 95 -0.63 -16.78 6.87
C LYS A 95 -1.62 -15.79 6.28
N TRP A 96 -1.24 -14.51 6.30
CA TRP A 96 -2.02 -13.42 5.72
C TRP A 96 -1.41 -12.99 4.40
N TYR A 97 -2.21 -12.91 3.36
CA TYR A 97 -1.78 -12.61 1.99
C TYR A 97 -2.36 -11.28 1.52
N ALA A 98 -1.57 -10.58 0.69
CA ALA A 98 -2.05 -9.50 -0.15
C ALA A 98 -2.57 -10.03 -1.49
N PRO A 99 -3.38 -9.26 -2.23
CA PRO A 99 -3.84 -9.67 -3.56
C PRO A 99 -2.70 -9.96 -4.55
N THR A 100 -1.54 -9.34 -4.35
CA THR A 100 -0.37 -9.47 -5.23
C THR A 100 0.62 -10.56 -4.82
N ASP A 101 0.45 -11.15 -3.64
CA ASP A 101 1.34 -12.21 -3.14
C ASP A 101 1.24 -13.50 -3.97
N GLY A 102 2.28 -14.32 -3.91
CA GLY A 102 2.25 -15.70 -4.39
C GLY A 102 1.29 -16.53 -3.52
N LEU A 103 0.12 -16.87 -4.04
CA LEU A 103 -0.88 -17.65 -3.32
C LEU A 103 -0.55 -19.14 -3.34
N PRO A 104 -0.93 -19.91 -2.27
CA PRO A 104 -0.75 -21.36 -2.24
C PRO A 104 -1.45 -22.04 -3.40
N LYS A 105 -0.81 -23.09 -3.93
CA LYS A 105 -1.40 -23.92 -5.03
C LYS A 105 -2.59 -24.76 -4.58
N SER A 106 -2.79 -24.90 -3.29
CA SER A 106 -3.96 -25.59 -2.67
C SER A 106 -5.27 -24.80 -2.84
N LEU A 107 -5.20 -23.50 -3.12
CA LEU A 107 -6.37 -22.68 -3.38
C LEU A 107 -6.99 -23.02 -4.73
N ASP A 108 -8.31 -23.21 -4.73
CA ASP A 108 -9.06 -23.32 -5.97
C ASP A 108 -9.10 -21.98 -6.74
N THR A 109 -9.54 -22.07 -7.99
CA THR A 109 -9.60 -20.91 -8.89
C THR A 109 -10.54 -19.82 -8.38
N ALA A 110 -11.67 -20.17 -7.75
CA ALA A 110 -12.65 -19.21 -7.25
C ALA A 110 -12.10 -18.40 -6.07
N HIS A 111 -11.41 -19.05 -5.13
CA HIS A 111 -10.74 -18.38 -4.03
C HIS A 111 -9.62 -17.46 -4.52
N THR A 112 -8.79 -17.96 -5.44
CA THR A 112 -7.71 -17.18 -6.05
C THR A 112 -8.27 -15.93 -6.74
N GLN A 113 -9.33 -16.07 -7.53
CA GLN A 113 -9.96 -14.96 -8.21
C GLN A 113 -10.56 -13.95 -7.23
N PHE A 114 -11.24 -14.42 -6.18
CA PHE A 114 -11.79 -13.56 -5.15
C PHE A 114 -10.70 -12.67 -4.52
N ILE A 115 -9.59 -13.27 -4.07
CA ILE A 115 -8.45 -12.54 -3.48
C ILE A 115 -7.91 -11.49 -4.47
N ARG A 116 -7.76 -11.84 -5.75
CA ARG A 116 -7.19 -10.97 -6.77
C ARG A 116 -8.09 -9.78 -7.14
N THR A 117 -9.42 -9.92 -7.02
CA THR A 117 -10.36 -8.95 -7.62
C THR A 117 -11.22 -8.20 -6.62
N VAL A 118 -11.39 -8.68 -5.38
CA VAL A 118 -12.36 -8.11 -4.44
C VAL A 118 -12.09 -6.66 -4.08
N LEU A 119 -10.82 -6.25 -3.93
CA LEU A 119 -10.47 -4.86 -3.64
C LEU A 119 -10.72 -3.94 -4.83
N LEU A 120 -10.49 -4.42 -6.06
CA LEU A 120 -10.81 -3.67 -7.26
C LEU A 120 -12.34 -3.44 -7.36
N MET A 121 -13.12 -4.51 -7.16
CA MET A 121 -14.58 -4.39 -7.13
C MET A 121 -15.08 -3.44 -6.04
N LEU A 122 -14.43 -3.46 -4.86
CA LEU A 122 -14.75 -2.55 -3.77
C LEU A 122 -14.48 -1.09 -4.16
N ALA A 123 -13.32 -0.82 -4.78
CA ALA A 123 -12.96 0.51 -5.25
C ALA A 123 -13.93 1.02 -6.33
N ASP A 124 -14.30 0.18 -7.30
CA ASP A 124 -15.24 0.54 -8.36
C ASP A 124 -16.64 0.86 -7.80
N CYS A 125 -17.12 0.05 -6.85
CA CYS A 125 -18.41 0.31 -6.19
C CYS A 125 -18.38 1.59 -5.36
N ALA A 126 -17.28 1.86 -4.66
CA ALA A 126 -17.11 3.08 -3.88
C ALA A 126 -17.08 4.33 -4.78
N LYS A 127 -16.32 4.29 -5.88
CA LYS A 127 -16.28 5.38 -6.89
C LYS A 127 -17.64 5.64 -7.51
N ALA A 128 -18.43 4.59 -7.75
CA ALA A 128 -19.80 4.70 -8.27
C ALA A 128 -20.84 5.15 -7.23
N GLY A 129 -20.45 5.35 -5.96
CA GLY A 129 -21.38 5.72 -4.87
C GLY A 129 -22.37 4.61 -4.52
N ASN A 130 -22.10 3.36 -4.92
CA ASN A 130 -22.98 2.21 -4.67
C ASN A 130 -22.75 1.63 -3.26
N HIS A 131 -23.25 2.33 -2.24
CA HIS A 131 -23.05 1.96 -0.84
C HIS A 131 -23.60 0.57 -0.48
N ALA A 132 -24.72 0.16 -1.06
CA ALA A 132 -25.31 -1.16 -0.78
C ALA A 132 -24.41 -2.28 -1.28
N GLN A 133 -23.87 -2.17 -2.48
CA GLN A 133 -22.96 -3.16 -3.04
C GLN A 133 -21.60 -3.13 -2.34
N THR A 134 -21.10 -1.95 -1.97
CA THR A 134 -19.88 -1.76 -1.17
C THR A 134 -20.00 -2.52 0.16
N SER A 135 -21.09 -2.32 0.92
CA SER A 135 -21.34 -3.05 2.16
C SER A 135 -21.40 -4.56 1.95
N GLY A 136 -22.08 -5.01 0.88
CA GLY A 136 -22.15 -6.44 0.55
C GLY A 136 -20.78 -7.08 0.24
N ILE A 137 -19.87 -6.34 -0.38
CA ILE A 137 -18.50 -6.82 -0.64
C ILE A 137 -17.70 -6.86 0.68
N ILE A 138 -17.82 -5.87 1.54
CA ILE A 138 -17.17 -5.85 2.87
C ILE A 138 -17.66 -7.03 3.72
N ASP A 139 -18.96 -7.33 3.72
CA ASP A 139 -19.52 -8.49 4.42
C ASP A 139 -18.95 -9.81 3.90
N LYS A 140 -18.79 -9.94 2.59
CA LYS A 140 -18.19 -11.13 1.97
C LYS A 140 -16.72 -11.27 2.39
N LEU A 141 -15.97 -10.17 2.41
CA LEU A 141 -14.57 -10.16 2.86
C LEU A 141 -14.47 -10.56 4.33
N HIS A 142 -15.32 -10.01 5.19
CA HIS A 142 -15.37 -10.37 6.60
C HIS A 142 -15.70 -11.86 6.80
N LYS A 143 -16.72 -12.39 6.10
CA LYS A 143 -17.03 -13.81 6.12
C LYS A 143 -15.87 -14.70 5.65
N TYR A 144 -15.15 -14.24 4.62
CA TYR A 144 -13.96 -14.92 4.14
C TYR A 144 -12.88 -14.98 5.25
N GLN A 145 -12.62 -13.85 5.93
CA GLN A 145 -11.65 -13.78 7.03
C GLN A 145 -12.05 -14.70 8.19
N LEU A 146 -13.30 -14.66 8.62
CA LEU A 146 -13.81 -15.54 9.68
C LEU A 146 -13.66 -17.03 9.34
N LYS A 147 -13.89 -17.39 8.07
CA LYS A 147 -13.78 -18.79 7.63
C LYS A 147 -12.33 -19.30 7.58
N ASN A 148 -11.39 -18.44 7.19
CA ASN A 148 -10.02 -18.84 6.83
C ASN A 148 -8.95 -18.37 7.83
N GLY A 149 -9.31 -17.51 8.79
CA GLY A 149 -8.37 -16.87 9.71
C GLY A 149 -7.99 -17.67 10.95
N GLY A 150 -8.74 -18.75 11.24
CA GLY A 150 -8.46 -19.59 12.41
C GLY A 150 -8.24 -18.80 13.69
N ASP A 151 -7.29 -19.24 14.50
CA ASP A 151 -6.94 -18.60 15.78
C ASP A 151 -6.18 -17.28 15.65
N SER A 152 -5.83 -16.86 14.42
CA SER A 152 -5.17 -15.58 14.18
C SER A 152 -6.11 -14.37 14.26
N LEU A 153 -7.41 -14.60 14.26
CA LEU A 153 -8.39 -13.53 14.41
C LEU A 153 -8.57 -13.12 15.86
N PRO A 154 -8.64 -11.80 16.16
CA PRO A 154 -8.94 -11.35 17.50
C PRO A 154 -10.34 -11.80 17.91
N SER A 155 -10.48 -12.20 19.17
CA SER A 155 -11.80 -12.51 19.75
C SER A 155 -12.70 -11.27 19.75
N PRO A 156 -14.03 -11.41 19.78
CA PRO A 156 -14.96 -10.28 19.89
C PRO A 156 -14.65 -9.34 21.07
N ARG A 157 -14.11 -9.90 22.14
CA ARG A 157 -13.71 -9.16 23.34
C ARG A 157 -12.49 -8.28 23.11
N GLN A 158 -11.47 -8.80 22.39
CA GLN A 158 -10.29 -8.04 22.00
C GLN A 158 -10.66 -6.93 21.04
N THR A 159 -11.48 -7.22 20.02
CA THR A 159 -11.96 -6.20 19.07
C THR A 159 -12.75 -5.08 19.75
N ALA A 160 -13.60 -5.42 20.74
CA ALA A 160 -14.33 -4.42 21.52
C ALA A 160 -13.39 -3.55 22.37
N ALA A 161 -12.38 -4.16 23.00
CA ALA A 161 -11.39 -3.44 23.80
C ALA A 161 -10.57 -2.46 22.93
N GLU A 162 -10.12 -2.88 21.75
CA GLU A 162 -9.41 -2.00 20.82
C GLU A 162 -10.25 -0.82 20.33
N ARG A 163 -11.53 -1.05 20.04
CA ARG A 163 -12.46 0.04 19.68
C ARG A 163 -12.61 1.07 20.79
N THR A 164 -12.70 0.61 22.04
CA THR A 164 -12.80 1.51 23.19
C THR A 164 -11.51 2.27 23.44
N TYR A 165 -10.35 1.67 23.18
CA TYR A 165 -9.06 2.32 23.34
C TYR A 165 -8.78 3.39 22.27
N ASN A 166 -9.30 3.20 21.04
CA ASN A 166 -9.09 4.09 19.89
C ASN A 166 -10.21 5.12 19.69
N SER A 167 -11.21 5.17 20.56
CA SER A 167 -12.30 6.15 20.54
C SER A 167 -12.12 7.25 21.57
#